data_c3548affb59de280697c60733e14688e
#
_entry.id   c3548affb59de280697c60733e14688e
#
_cell.length_a   1.000
_cell.length_b   1.000
_cell.length_c   1.000
_cell.angle_alpha   90.00
_cell.angle_beta   90.00
_cell.angle_gamma   90.00
#
_symmetry.space_group_name_H-M   'P 1'
#
loop_
_entity.id
_entity.type
_entity.pdbx_description
1 polymer ?
#
loop_
_entity_poly.entity_id
_entity_poly.type
_entity_poly.pdbx_seq_one_letter_code
_entity_poly.pdbx_strand_id
1 'polypeptide(L)'
;VIFKGITFNEFKGKKDPDAVYKTMRISFENENGVYEETVFCPKEGDDVRQVSSNNGVERESPSNFEKFKFMLAHIGEQLAPKKYEAFKTKTFALPEEFEKLVKTFADITKDAVNKHTNLKLIANKKGEPCLPYFVNISKAGDAYISNNWLGDKVFFSDYEISQMNKQKSNGPTDMPGTSSDDFATSNDAATDNADLDFEV
;
A
#
# COMPACT_ATOMS: atom_id res chain seq x y z
N VAL A 1 13.86 -4.00 -8.84
CA VAL A 1 12.84 -4.92 -9.37
C VAL A 1 12.55 -4.64 -10.84
N ILE A 2 11.92 -5.60 -11.51
CA ILE A 2 11.40 -5.46 -12.88
C ILE A 2 9.88 -5.32 -12.79
N PHE A 3 9.31 -4.27 -13.39
CA PHE A 3 7.86 -4.13 -13.48
C PHE A 3 7.31 -5.12 -14.49
N LYS A 4 6.34 -5.97 -14.10
CA LYS A 4 5.77 -7.03 -14.94
C LYS A 4 4.43 -6.65 -15.56
N GLY A 5 3.78 -5.61 -15.05
CA GLY A 5 2.54 -5.09 -15.61
C GLY A 5 1.40 -5.02 -14.63
N ILE A 6 0.25 -4.63 -15.19
CA ILE A 6 -1.01 -4.49 -14.47
C ILE A 6 -2.05 -5.34 -15.18
N THR A 7 -2.82 -6.11 -14.42
CA THR A 7 -3.88 -6.97 -14.96
C THR A 7 -5.20 -6.77 -14.22
N PHE A 8 -6.30 -6.92 -14.94
CA PHE A 8 -7.64 -7.03 -14.36
C PHE A 8 -7.92 -8.48 -14.02
N ASN A 9 -8.51 -8.72 -12.85
CA ASN A 9 -8.99 -10.03 -12.43
C ASN A 9 -10.38 -9.91 -11.83
N GLU A 10 -11.16 -10.97 -11.99
CA GLU A 10 -12.48 -11.13 -11.42
C GLU A 10 -12.57 -12.52 -10.79
N PHE A 11 -13.14 -12.61 -9.60
CA PHE A 11 -13.32 -13.89 -8.91
C PHE A 11 -14.57 -13.87 -8.03
N LYS A 12 -15.10 -15.04 -7.76
CA LYS A 12 -16.23 -15.23 -6.84
C LYS A 12 -15.76 -15.35 -5.40
N GLY A 13 -16.52 -14.77 -4.48
CA GLY A 13 -16.24 -14.86 -3.06
C GLY A 13 -16.31 -16.30 -2.54
N LYS A 14 -15.39 -16.69 -1.67
CA LYS A 14 -15.42 -18.01 -1.02
C LYS A 14 -16.56 -18.15 -0.01
N LYS A 15 -16.91 -17.06 0.69
CA LYS A 15 -17.98 -17.00 1.69
C LYS A 15 -19.34 -16.68 1.08
N ASP A 16 -19.33 -15.95 -0.03
CA ASP A 16 -20.51 -15.56 -0.80
C ASP A 16 -20.24 -15.85 -2.27
N PRO A 17 -20.70 -17.01 -2.79
CA PRO A 17 -20.47 -17.41 -4.19
C PRO A 17 -21.18 -16.52 -5.21
N ASP A 18 -22.16 -15.73 -4.80
CA ASP A 18 -22.89 -14.80 -5.66
C ASP A 18 -22.18 -13.44 -5.74
N ALA A 19 -21.32 -13.13 -4.78
CA ALA A 19 -20.51 -11.92 -4.81
C ALA A 19 -19.36 -12.05 -5.80
N VAL A 20 -19.31 -11.13 -6.75
CA VAL A 20 -18.24 -11.01 -7.73
C VAL A 20 -17.31 -9.87 -7.35
N TYR A 21 -16.04 -10.18 -7.15
CA TYR A 21 -15.01 -9.21 -6.79
C TYR A 21 -14.16 -8.88 -8.00
N LYS A 22 -14.05 -7.60 -8.31
CA LYS A 22 -13.18 -7.08 -9.36
C LYS A 22 -11.91 -6.52 -8.73
N THR A 23 -10.76 -6.87 -9.28
CA THR A 23 -9.45 -6.44 -8.76
C THR A 23 -8.51 -6.01 -9.86
N MET A 24 -7.61 -5.12 -9.51
CA MET A 24 -6.41 -4.79 -10.25
C MET A 24 -5.23 -5.44 -9.56
N ARG A 25 -4.41 -6.18 -10.31
CA ARG A 25 -3.17 -6.77 -9.82
C ARG A 25 -1.99 -6.06 -10.45
N ILE A 26 -1.03 -5.66 -9.63
CA ILE A 26 0.21 -5.00 -10.03
C ILE A 26 1.35 -5.94 -9.70
N SER A 27 2.19 -6.28 -10.67
CA SER A 27 3.22 -7.31 -10.51
C SER A 27 4.62 -6.75 -10.71
N PHE A 28 5.53 -7.14 -9.82
CA PHE A 28 6.96 -6.85 -9.87
C PHE A 28 7.75 -8.13 -9.64
N GLU A 29 8.93 -8.24 -10.24
CA GLU A 29 9.82 -9.40 -10.12
C GLU A 29 11.23 -8.97 -9.75
N ASN A 30 11.89 -9.77 -8.94
CA ASN A 30 13.32 -9.69 -8.69
C ASN A 30 13.93 -11.10 -8.62
N GLU A 31 15.21 -11.21 -8.29
CA GLU A 31 15.91 -12.49 -8.12
C GLU A 31 15.31 -13.41 -7.05
N ASN A 32 14.55 -12.86 -6.09
CA ASN A 32 13.94 -13.62 -5.00
C ASN A 32 12.49 -14.05 -5.33
N GLY A 33 11.92 -13.62 -6.43
CA GLY A 33 10.58 -13.99 -6.87
C GLY A 33 9.71 -12.84 -7.33
N VAL A 34 8.40 -13.09 -7.37
CA VAL A 34 7.38 -12.15 -7.81
C VAL A 34 6.65 -11.58 -6.62
N TYR A 35 6.54 -10.26 -6.57
CA TYR A 35 5.64 -9.54 -5.67
C TYR A 35 4.41 -9.09 -6.44
N GLU A 36 3.23 -9.36 -5.91
CA GLU A 36 1.96 -8.94 -6.49
C GLU A 36 1.13 -8.17 -5.46
N GLU A 37 0.75 -6.96 -5.82
CA GLU A 37 -0.23 -6.17 -5.06
C GLU A 37 -1.60 -6.36 -5.68
N THR A 38 -2.60 -6.69 -4.85
CA THR A 38 -4.00 -6.84 -5.28
C THR A 38 -4.84 -5.72 -4.72
N VAL A 39 -5.44 -4.96 -5.60
CA VAL A 39 -6.25 -3.79 -5.27
C VAL A 39 -7.69 -4.05 -5.68
N PHE A 40 -8.60 -3.98 -4.73
CA PHE A 40 -10.03 -4.17 -4.99
C PHE A 40 -10.65 -2.94 -5.67
N CYS A 41 -11.65 -3.19 -6.51
CA CYS A 41 -12.47 -2.13 -7.06
C CYS A 41 -13.13 -1.34 -5.91
N PRO A 42 -13.00 -0.01 -5.88
CA PRO A 42 -13.77 0.80 -4.96
C PRO A 42 -15.27 0.59 -5.15
N LYS A 43 -16.01 0.55 -4.06
CA LYS A 43 -17.45 0.34 -4.01
C LYS A 43 -18.17 1.57 -3.47
N GLU A 44 -19.50 1.55 -3.49
CA GLU A 44 -20.33 2.59 -2.89
C GLU A 44 -19.97 2.78 -1.40
N GLY A 45 -19.76 4.04 -1.00
CA GLY A 45 -19.35 4.42 0.36
C GLY A 45 -17.83 4.50 0.56
N ASP A 46 -17.01 3.99 -0.35
CA ASP A 46 -15.55 4.08 -0.27
C ASP A 46 -15.01 5.52 -0.50
N ASP A 47 -15.85 6.45 -0.92
CA ASP A 47 -15.54 7.87 -1.07
C ASP A 47 -15.66 8.65 0.25
N VAL A 48 -16.24 8.05 1.29
CA VAL A 48 -16.41 8.69 2.59
C VAL A 48 -15.15 8.56 3.43
N ARG A 49 -14.65 9.69 3.92
CA ARG A 49 -13.56 9.74 4.89
C ARG A 49 -14.05 9.31 6.27
N GLN A 50 -13.21 8.60 6.98
CA GLN A 50 -13.52 8.18 8.36
C GLN A 50 -12.92 9.18 9.35
N VAL A 51 -13.68 9.51 10.39
CA VAL A 51 -13.20 10.31 11.52
C VAL A 51 -13.04 9.40 12.72
N SER A 52 -11.82 9.32 13.24
CA SER A 52 -11.52 8.63 14.49
C SER A 52 -11.25 9.64 15.60
N SER A 53 -11.71 9.36 16.81
CA SER A 53 -11.40 10.18 18.00
C SER A 53 -10.49 9.39 18.92
N ASN A 54 -9.30 9.91 19.19
CA ASN A 54 -8.38 9.35 20.18
C ASN A 54 -7.99 10.43 21.18
N ASN A 55 -8.23 10.20 22.47
CA ASN A 55 -7.96 11.15 23.55
C ASN A 55 -8.57 12.56 23.34
N GLY A 56 -9.78 12.64 22.75
CA GLY A 56 -10.45 13.90 22.47
C GLY A 56 -9.92 14.66 21.26
N VAL A 57 -8.98 14.07 20.50
CA VAL A 57 -8.48 14.61 19.24
C VAL A 57 -9.14 13.86 18.09
N GLU A 58 -9.90 14.58 17.28
CA GLU A 58 -10.47 14.03 16.04
C GLU A 58 -9.42 14.03 14.94
N ARG A 59 -9.29 12.89 14.26
CA ARG A 59 -8.41 12.74 13.10
C ARG A 59 -9.23 12.18 11.95
N GLU A 60 -9.14 12.86 10.82
CA GLU A 60 -9.73 12.42 9.57
C GLU A 60 -8.74 11.52 8.82
N SER A 61 -9.22 10.38 8.36
CA SER A 61 -8.45 9.42 7.54
C SER A 61 -8.90 9.51 6.08
N PRO A 62 -7.98 9.34 5.12
CA PRO A 62 -8.34 9.31 3.71
C PRO A 62 -9.34 8.20 3.41
N SER A 63 -10.27 8.48 2.52
CA SER A 63 -11.22 7.46 2.04
C SER A 63 -10.49 6.37 1.23
N ASN A 64 -11.09 5.19 1.09
CA ASN A 64 -10.53 4.12 0.26
C ASN A 64 -10.43 4.54 -1.20
N PHE A 65 -11.36 5.36 -1.67
CA PHE A 65 -11.32 5.89 -3.02
C PHE A 65 -10.16 6.88 -3.22
N GLU A 66 -9.88 7.76 -2.25
CA GLU A 66 -8.70 8.62 -2.27
C GLU A 66 -7.41 7.80 -2.30
N LYS A 67 -7.28 6.79 -1.44
CA LYS A 67 -6.13 5.88 -1.43
C LYS A 67 -5.93 5.22 -2.79
N PHE A 68 -7.00 4.72 -3.40
CA PHE A 68 -6.97 4.13 -4.75
C PHE A 68 -6.50 5.14 -5.81
N LYS A 69 -7.08 6.35 -5.81
CA LYS A 69 -6.69 7.41 -6.76
C LYS A 69 -5.23 7.80 -6.63
N PHE A 70 -4.75 8.00 -5.41
CA PHE A 70 -3.36 8.38 -5.16
C PHE A 70 -2.37 7.27 -5.53
N MET A 71 -2.75 6.01 -5.34
CA MET A 71 -1.94 4.89 -5.79
C MET A 71 -1.82 4.86 -7.33
N LEU A 72 -2.92 5.01 -8.07
CA LEU A 72 -2.88 5.12 -9.53
C LEU A 72 -2.04 6.32 -9.97
N ALA A 73 -2.21 7.47 -9.32
CA ALA A 73 -1.42 8.67 -9.62
C ALA A 73 0.07 8.39 -9.46
N HIS A 74 0.48 7.84 -8.32
CA HIS A 74 1.88 7.56 -8.05
C HIS A 74 2.49 6.59 -9.07
N ILE A 75 1.80 5.48 -9.37
CA ILE A 75 2.27 4.52 -10.37
C ILE A 75 2.34 5.17 -11.77
N GLY A 76 1.31 5.90 -12.17
CA GLY A 76 1.26 6.54 -13.48
C GLY A 76 2.36 7.59 -13.67
N GLU A 77 2.60 8.42 -12.65
CA GLU A 77 3.64 9.45 -12.65
C GLU A 77 5.05 8.86 -12.69
N GLN A 78 5.29 7.73 -12.02
CA GLN A 78 6.60 7.09 -12.00
C GLN A 78 6.88 6.24 -13.24
N LEU A 79 5.89 5.50 -13.74
CA LEU A 79 6.11 4.54 -14.85
C LEU A 79 5.74 5.10 -16.22
N ALA A 80 4.85 6.07 -16.31
CA ALA A 80 4.34 6.58 -17.60
C ALA A 80 3.94 8.08 -17.53
N PRO A 81 4.81 8.99 -17.05
CA PRO A 81 4.42 10.37 -16.72
C PRO A 81 3.70 11.08 -17.87
N LYS A 82 4.23 11.00 -19.10
CA LYS A 82 3.64 11.66 -20.25
C LYS A 82 2.25 11.14 -20.63
N LYS A 83 2.03 9.83 -20.53
CA LYS A 83 0.74 9.19 -20.85
C LYS A 83 -0.26 9.35 -19.70
N TYR A 84 0.23 9.42 -18.47
CA TYR A 84 -0.59 9.62 -17.29
C TYR A 84 -1.28 10.99 -17.29
N GLU A 85 -0.65 12.04 -17.81
CA GLU A 85 -1.28 13.36 -17.97
C GLU A 85 -2.59 13.32 -18.75
N ALA A 86 -2.65 12.53 -19.82
CA ALA A 86 -3.87 12.30 -20.58
C ALA A 86 -4.84 11.31 -19.91
N PHE A 87 -4.32 10.38 -19.12
CA PHE A 87 -5.15 9.42 -18.37
C PHE A 87 -5.91 10.08 -17.23
N LYS A 88 -5.26 10.95 -16.44
CA LYS A 88 -5.88 11.59 -15.26
C LYS A 88 -7.09 12.49 -15.58
N THR A 89 -7.26 12.89 -16.84
CA THR A 89 -8.43 13.65 -17.31
C THR A 89 -9.63 12.78 -17.64
N LYS A 90 -9.46 11.44 -17.69
CA LYS A 90 -10.55 10.52 -18.00
C LYS A 90 -11.40 10.26 -16.76
N THR A 91 -12.67 10.10 -16.98
CA THR A 91 -13.64 9.71 -15.95
C THR A 91 -14.10 8.29 -16.20
N PHE A 92 -14.24 7.51 -15.14
CA PHE A 92 -14.76 6.14 -15.18
C PHE A 92 -15.87 6.00 -14.14
N ALA A 93 -17.01 5.45 -14.55
CA ALA A 93 -18.10 5.12 -13.65
C ALA A 93 -17.76 3.80 -12.93
N LEU A 94 -17.45 3.87 -11.64
CA LEU A 94 -17.15 2.69 -10.83
C LEU A 94 -18.38 2.25 -10.05
N PRO A 95 -18.58 0.94 -9.90
CA PRO A 95 -17.71 -0.19 -10.26
C PRO A 95 -17.86 -0.71 -11.69
N GLU A 96 -18.77 -0.21 -12.52
CA GLU A 96 -19.14 -0.79 -13.82
C GLU A 96 -17.96 -0.72 -14.80
N GLU A 97 -17.27 0.42 -14.88
CA GLU A 97 -16.16 0.64 -15.80
C GLU A 97 -14.78 0.28 -15.22
N PHE A 98 -14.72 -0.45 -14.08
CA PHE A 98 -13.44 -0.76 -13.44
C PHE A 98 -12.51 -1.57 -14.35
N GLU A 99 -13.03 -2.55 -15.07
CA GLU A 99 -12.24 -3.32 -16.04
C GLU A 99 -11.63 -2.40 -17.12
N LYS A 100 -12.43 -1.48 -17.66
CA LYS A 100 -12.00 -0.50 -18.65
C LYS A 100 -10.93 0.43 -18.09
N LEU A 101 -11.09 0.89 -16.84
CA LEU A 101 -10.09 1.69 -16.14
C LEU A 101 -8.77 0.92 -16.05
N VAL A 102 -8.80 -0.31 -15.52
CA VAL A 102 -7.59 -1.13 -15.34
C VAL A 102 -6.90 -1.41 -16.67
N LYS A 103 -7.64 -1.80 -17.72
CA LYS A 103 -7.08 -2.04 -19.06
C LYS A 103 -6.47 -0.77 -19.67
N THR A 104 -7.13 0.37 -19.50
CA THR A 104 -6.59 1.65 -19.98
C THR A 104 -5.33 2.03 -19.22
N PHE A 105 -5.31 1.79 -17.91
CA PHE A 105 -4.15 2.08 -17.07
C PHE A 105 -2.97 1.14 -17.39
N ALA A 106 -3.25 -0.15 -17.63
CA ALA A 106 -2.25 -1.10 -18.10
C ALA A 106 -1.66 -0.69 -19.46
N ASP A 107 -2.49 -0.19 -20.38
CA ASP A 107 -2.03 0.25 -21.71
C ASP A 107 -1.10 1.48 -21.62
N ILE A 108 -1.37 2.44 -20.77
CA ILE A 108 -0.47 3.59 -20.62
C ILE A 108 0.86 3.21 -19.99
N THR A 109 0.89 2.19 -19.11
CA THR A 109 2.11 1.73 -18.41
C THR A 109 2.86 0.62 -19.18
N LYS A 110 2.35 0.15 -20.30
CA LYS A 110 2.95 -0.98 -21.06
C LYS A 110 4.40 -0.79 -21.46
N ASP A 111 4.82 0.45 -21.74
CA ASP A 111 6.20 0.73 -22.14
C ASP A 111 7.20 0.58 -20.97
N ALA A 112 6.70 0.53 -19.73
CA ALA A 112 7.49 0.26 -18.54
C ALA A 112 7.61 -1.25 -18.24
N VAL A 113 6.81 -2.10 -18.88
CA VAL A 113 6.86 -3.55 -18.69
C VAL A 113 8.23 -4.09 -19.08
N ASN A 114 8.78 -4.97 -18.23
CA ASN A 114 10.13 -5.55 -18.30
C ASN A 114 11.27 -4.52 -18.15
N LYS A 115 10.99 -3.32 -17.65
CA LYS A 115 12.01 -2.35 -17.27
C LYS A 115 12.29 -2.39 -15.77
N HIS A 116 13.53 -2.08 -15.42
CA HIS A 116 13.94 -1.93 -14.03
C HIS A 116 13.33 -0.67 -13.41
N THR A 117 12.93 -0.78 -12.16
CA THR A 117 12.50 0.33 -11.30
C THR A 117 12.87 0.02 -9.85
N ASN A 118 12.94 1.02 -9.00
CA ASN A 118 13.07 0.80 -7.57
C ASN A 118 11.67 0.66 -6.97
N LEU A 119 11.51 -0.30 -6.07
CA LEU A 119 10.30 -0.56 -5.33
C LEU A 119 10.63 -0.68 -3.84
N LYS A 120 9.95 0.11 -3.02
CA LYS A 120 10.02 -0.01 -1.57
C LYS A 120 8.87 -0.86 -1.09
N LEU A 121 9.17 -1.88 -0.31
CA LEU A 121 8.21 -2.69 0.41
C LEU A 121 8.44 -2.53 1.91
N ILE A 122 7.38 -2.62 2.68
CA ILE A 122 7.42 -2.69 4.13
C ILE A 122 6.80 -4.01 4.59
N ALA A 123 7.06 -4.42 5.82
CA ALA A 123 6.36 -5.55 6.43
C ALA A 123 5.02 -5.10 7.00
N ASN A 124 3.94 -5.79 6.66
CA ASN A 124 2.66 -5.62 7.34
C ASN A 124 2.67 -6.26 8.75
N LYS A 125 1.57 -6.18 9.50
CA LYS A 125 1.44 -6.77 10.84
C LYS A 125 1.73 -8.28 10.89
N LYS A 126 1.59 -9.00 9.77
CA LYS A 126 1.89 -10.45 9.65
C LYS A 126 3.31 -10.74 9.20
N GLY A 127 4.12 -9.71 8.96
CA GLY A 127 5.48 -9.84 8.43
C GLY A 127 5.54 -10.02 6.91
N GLU A 128 4.42 -9.94 6.20
CA GLU A 128 4.36 -10.08 4.75
C GLU A 128 4.72 -8.75 4.08
N PRO A 129 5.39 -8.78 2.90
CA PRO A 129 5.71 -7.56 2.17
C PRO A 129 4.44 -6.89 1.63
N CYS A 130 4.35 -5.58 1.80
CA CYS A 130 3.28 -4.77 1.22
C CYS A 130 3.79 -3.39 0.77
N LEU A 131 3.03 -2.71 -0.08
CA LEU A 131 3.35 -1.36 -0.53
C LEU A 131 3.11 -0.34 0.59
N PRO A 132 4.05 0.59 0.82
CA PRO A 132 3.88 1.65 1.82
C PRO A 132 3.15 2.88 1.23
N TYR A 133 2.03 2.70 0.55
CA TYR A 133 1.29 3.82 -0.04
C TYR A 133 0.44 4.55 1.00
N PHE A 134 1.11 5.23 1.91
CA PHE A 134 0.44 6.04 2.91
C PHE A 134 -0.12 7.31 2.30
N VAL A 135 -1.44 7.45 2.34
CA VAL A 135 -2.15 8.68 2.03
C VAL A 135 -2.53 9.35 3.35
N ASN A 136 -2.21 10.62 3.48
CA ASN A 136 -2.47 11.42 4.67
C ASN A 136 -3.38 12.59 4.32
N ILE A 137 -3.99 13.18 5.33
CA ILE A 137 -4.75 14.43 5.21
C ILE A 137 -3.90 15.58 5.75
N SER A 138 -3.74 16.62 4.96
CA SER A 138 -3.06 17.86 5.37
C SER A 138 -3.91 18.66 6.36
N LYS A 139 -3.31 19.65 7.02
CA LYS A 139 -4.06 20.60 7.88
C LYS A 139 -5.13 21.39 7.10
N ALA A 140 -4.98 21.53 5.79
CA ALA A 140 -5.96 22.18 4.91
C ALA A 140 -7.09 21.23 4.45
N GLY A 141 -7.03 19.94 4.84
CA GLY A 141 -8.02 18.94 4.45
C GLY A 141 -7.72 18.23 3.13
N ASP A 142 -6.57 18.50 2.50
CA ASP A 142 -6.20 17.86 1.23
C ASP A 142 -5.50 16.52 1.47
N ALA A 143 -5.90 15.49 0.73
CA ALA A 143 -5.20 14.21 0.75
C ALA A 143 -3.89 14.30 -0.06
N TYR A 144 -2.84 13.63 0.43
CA TYR A 144 -1.54 13.57 -0.25
C TYR A 144 -0.78 12.28 0.08
N ILE A 145 0.10 11.85 -0.83
CA ILE A 145 1.05 10.76 -0.58
C ILE A 145 2.26 11.30 0.19
N SER A 146 2.60 10.66 1.31
CA SER A 146 3.75 11.03 2.15
C SER A 146 5.04 10.26 1.82
N ASN A 147 4.96 9.26 0.96
CA ASN A 147 6.06 8.36 0.67
C ASN A 147 6.27 8.17 -0.83
N ASN A 148 7.53 8.24 -1.28
CA ASN A 148 7.88 7.79 -2.62
C ASN A 148 8.37 6.33 -2.55
N TRP A 149 7.50 5.40 -2.94
CA TRP A 149 7.75 3.96 -2.85
C TRP A 149 8.06 3.30 -4.20
N LEU A 150 7.95 4.03 -5.31
CA LEU A 150 8.20 3.53 -6.66
C LEU A 150 9.02 4.55 -7.46
N GLY A 151 9.90 4.08 -8.35
CA GLY A 151 10.64 4.90 -9.29
C GLY A 151 12.06 5.26 -8.82
N ASP A 152 12.68 6.24 -9.46
CA ASP A 152 14.12 6.53 -9.28
C ASP A 152 14.46 7.15 -7.92
N LYS A 153 13.51 7.83 -7.29
CA LYS A 153 13.70 8.60 -6.04
C LYS A 153 13.16 7.89 -4.80
N VAL A 154 13.15 6.56 -4.81
CA VAL A 154 12.74 5.79 -3.63
C VAL A 154 13.78 5.95 -2.52
N PHE A 155 13.33 6.28 -1.31
CA PHE A 155 14.19 6.36 -0.13
C PHE A 155 13.48 5.82 1.11
N PHE A 156 14.28 5.41 2.10
CA PHE A 156 13.78 5.06 3.42
C PHE A 156 14.02 6.24 4.37
N SER A 157 13.02 6.60 5.15
CA SER A 157 13.17 7.57 6.24
C SER A 157 14.05 7.01 7.36
N ASP A 158 14.64 7.88 8.18
CA ASP A 158 15.44 7.47 9.34
C ASP A 158 14.63 6.59 10.30
N TYR A 159 13.33 6.87 10.44
CA TYR A 159 12.42 6.03 11.22
C TYR A 159 12.31 4.62 10.65
N GLU A 160 12.07 4.46 9.35
CA GLU A 160 11.98 3.15 8.69
C GLU A 160 13.30 2.38 8.79
N ILE A 161 14.44 3.06 8.60
CA ILE A 161 15.77 2.47 8.78
C ILE A 161 15.96 1.98 10.21
N SER A 162 15.53 2.78 11.20
CA SER A 162 15.61 2.39 12.62
C SER A 162 14.76 1.16 12.93
N GLN A 163 13.56 1.05 12.36
CA GLN A 163 12.69 -0.13 12.55
C GLN A 163 13.28 -1.38 11.88
N MET A 164 13.83 -1.28 10.68
CA MET A 164 14.52 -2.40 10.01
C MET A 164 15.73 -2.90 10.85
N ASN A 165 16.48 -2.00 11.46
CA ASN A 165 17.61 -2.36 12.31
C ASN A 165 17.17 -3.04 13.61
N LYS A 166 16.06 -2.61 14.23
CA LYS A 166 15.47 -3.28 15.41
C LYS A 166 15.01 -4.70 15.09
N GLN A 167 14.40 -4.92 13.93
CA GLN A 167 13.97 -6.26 13.49
C GLN A 167 15.17 -7.20 13.24
N LYS A 168 16.29 -6.69 12.72
CA LYS A 168 17.51 -7.48 12.55
C LYS A 168 18.17 -7.88 13.88
N SER A 169 18.06 -7.04 14.89
CA SER A 169 18.62 -7.33 16.23
C SER A 169 17.77 -8.32 17.03
N ASN A 170 16.49 -8.51 16.67
CA ASN A 170 15.56 -9.46 17.30
C ASN A 170 15.41 -10.77 16.51
N GLY A 171 16.30 -11.06 15.56
CA GLY A 171 16.38 -12.35 14.89
C GLY A 171 16.67 -13.48 15.88
N PRO A 172 16.21 -14.71 15.62
CA PRO A 172 16.39 -15.83 16.55
C PRO A 172 17.88 -16.05 16.81
N THR A 173 18.34 -15.71 17.99
CA THR A 173 19.60 -16.18 18.55
C THR A 173 19.38 -17.63 18.94
N ASP A 174 19.72 -18.55 18.05
CA ASP A 174 19.99 -19.94 18.44
C ASP A 174 21.23 -19.93 19.36
N MET A 175 21.00 -19.94 20.65
CA MET A 175 21.96 -20.45 21.62
C MET A 175 21.27 -21.31 22.67
N PRO A 176 21.71 -22.54 22.87
CA PRO A 176 21.16 -23.40 23.90
C PRO A 176 21.77 -23.02 25.29
N GLY A 177 20.89 -22.76 26.21
CA GLY A 177 21.11 -22.95 27.62
C GLY A 177 21.91 -21.90 28.38
N THR A 178 21.24 -21.13 29.18
CA THR A 178 21.41 -21.11 30.66
C THR A 178 20.32 -20.27 31.29
N SER A 179 19.70 -20.88 32.29
CA SER A 179 18.76 -20.27 33.24
C SER A 179 19.42 -19.21 34.11
N SER A 180 18.74 -18.09 34.35
CA SER A 180 18.56 -17.55 35.69
C SER A 180 17.66 -16.31 35.67
N ASP A 181 16.75 -16.32 36.61
CA ASP A 181 15.85 -15.27 37.01
C ASP A 181 16.49 -13.90 37.11
N ASP A 182 15.76 -12.85 36.65
CA ASP A 182 15.55 -11.68 37.48
C ASP A 182 14.38 -10.83 36.93
N PHE A 183 13.42 -10.69 37.80
CA PHE A 183 12.24 -9.84 37.70
C PHE A 183 12.65 -8.42 38.07
N ALA A 184 12.47 -7.47 37.16
CA ALA A 184 12.41 -6.06 37.55
C ALA A 184 11.46 -5.29 36.65
N THR A 185 10.35 -4.93 37.22
CA THR A 185 9.37 -3.96 36.75
C THR A 185 9.98 -2.57 36.60
N SER A 186 9.72 -1.87 35.52
CA SER A 186 9.46 -0.42 35.56
C SER A 186 8.72 0.07 34.33
N ASN A 187 7.72 0.86 34.64
CA ASN A 187 6.71 1.51 33.80
C ASN A 187 7.26 2.54 32.82
N ASP A 188 6.33 2.85 31.87
CA ASP A 188 6.14 4.10 31.16
C ASP A 188 7.05 4.43 29.96
N ALA A 189 6.47 4.22 28.78
CA ALA A 189 6.27 5.30 27.81
C ALA A 189 5.31 4.84 26.71
N ALA A 190 4.16 5.48 26.66
CA ALA A 190 3.18 5.34 25.59
C ALA A 190 3.80 5.75 24.26
N THR A 191 3.93 4.81 23.35
CA THR A 191 4.19 5.09 21.95
C THR A 191 2.93 4.80 21.15
N ASP A 192 2.34 5.87 20.66
CA ASP A 192 1.22 5.92 19.72
C ASP A 192 1.51 5.05 18.50
N ASN A 193 1.01 3.83 18.49
CA ASN A 193 0.88 3.04 17.29
C ASN A 193 -0.52 3.30 16.72
N ALA A 194 -0.56 4.08 15.65
CA ALA A 194 -1.76 4.20 14.83
C ALA A 194 -2.06 2.81 14.25
N ASP A 195 -3.02 2.13 14.83
CA ASP A 195 -3.61 0.89 14.31
C ASP A 195 -4.36 1.21 13.02
N LEU A 196 -3.81 0.79 11.91
CA LEU A 196 -4.51 0.71 10.64
C LEU A 196 -5.17 -0.66 10.57
N ASP A 197 -6.40 -0.76 11.04
CA ASP A 197 -7.27 -1.90 10.80
C ASP A 197 -7.72 -1.88 9.34
N PHE A 198 -7.18 -2.83 8.57
CA PHE A 198 -7.78 -3.24 7.31
C PHE A 198 -8.67 -4.44 7.60
N GLU A 199 -9.95 -4.22 7.84
CA GLU A 199 -10.94 -5.27 7.68
C GLU A 199 -11.31 -5.37 6.19
N VAL A 200 -11.16 -6.59 5.68
CA VAL A 200 -11.54 -7.01 4.33
C VAL A 200 -12.99 -7.45 4.32
#